data_c87d80aa785f13567c7681c5159a6507
#
_entry.id   c87d80aa785f13567c7681c5159a6507
#
_cell.length_a   1.000
_cell.length_b   1.000
_cell.length_c   1.000
_cell.angle_alpha   90.00
_cell.angle_beta   90.00
_cell.angle_gamma   90.00
#
_symmetry.space_group_name_H-M   'P 1'
#
loop_
_entity.id
_entity.type
_entity.pdbx_description
1 polymer ?
#
loop_
_entity_poly.entity_id
_entity_poly.type
_entity_poly.pdbx_seq_one_letter_code
_entity_poly.pdbx_strand_id
1 'polypeptide(L)'
;MIKQILLILILSCSITFANDRLRGYQALEQKDYKTALYYLSYDANLGDDKAQYNLGIMYNKGLGVPVDKNEAFSWFFLSANQGNVLANYALGHAYLKGSGINKNYKLALKSFKFSALRDHPTSRLILGNMYFQGQGVKVSYPKAFLWWRLAEDLNIEGARQNINMIKEKMSKNEYDEGYALYSNCMKNTLYNCTKKIDDF
;
A
#
# COMPACT_ATOMS: atom_id res chain seq x y z
N MET A 1 45.41 20.98 -2.79
CA MET A 1 44.53 21.61 -3.78
C MET A 1 43.61 20.64 -4.50
N ILE A 2 44.10 19.60 -5.21
CA ILE A 2 43.28 18.64 -5.97
C ILE A 2 42.22 17.94 -5.13
N LYS A 3 42.54 17.46 -3.89
CA LYS A 3 41.58 16.82 -2.98
C LYS A 3 40.46 17.78 -2.51
N GLN A 4 40.75 19.05 -2.34
CA GLN A 4 39.75 20.04 -1.94
C GLN A 4 38.82 20.39 -3.11
N ILE A 5 39.37 20.48 -4.33
CA ILE A 5 38.56 20.69 -5.55
C ILE A 5 37.65 19.52 -5.83
N LEU A 6 38.16 18.28 -5.66
CA LEU A 6 37.34 17.08 -5.81
C LEU A 6 36.22 17.00 -4.78
N LEU A 7 36.48 17.39 -3.54
CA LEU A 7 35.48 17.43 -2.46
C LEU A 7 34.38 18.48 -2.74
N ILE A 8 34.75 19.65 -3.25
CA ILE A 8 33.79 20.71 -3.64
C ILE A 8 32.94 20.26 -4.83
N LEU A 9 33.53 19.60 -5.82
CA LEU A 9 32.79 19.05 -6.97
C LEU A 9 31.80 17.93 -6.55
N ILE A 10 32.19 17.06 -5.61
CA ILE A 10 31.30 16.02 -5.09
C ILE A 10 30.16 16.65 -4.28
N LEU A 11 30.45 17.65 -3.45
CA LEU A 11 29.44 18.37 -2.66
C LEU A 11 28.48 19.17 -3.55
N SER A 12 28.97 19.84 -4.57
CA SER A 12 28.11 20.58 -5.50
C SER A 12 27.24 19.64 -6.35
N CYS A 13 27.78 18.51 -6.77
CA CYS A 13 27.02 17.48 -7.49
C CYS A 13 25.91 16.88 -6.61
N SER A 14 26.20 16.56 -5.34
CA SER A 14 25.19 16.02 -4.42
C SER A 14 24.07 17.01 -4.08
N ILE A 15 24.38 18.31 -4.03
CA ILE A 15 23.39 19.36 -3.79
C ILE A 15 22.46 19.53 -5.02
N THR A 16 23.01 19.47 -6.25
CA THR A 16 22.18 19.53 -7.45
C THR A 16 21.24 18.33 -7.57
N PHE A 17 21.73 17.11 -7.32
CA PHE A 17 20.89 15.91 -7.31
C PHE A 17 19.78 15.96 -6.26
N ALA A 18 20.06 16.43 -5.05
CA ALA A 18 19.05 16.59 -4.01
C ALA A 18 17.98 17.62 -4.40
N ASN A 19 18.39 18.72 -5.06
CA ASN A 19 17.49 19.76 -5.54
C ASN A 19 16.59 19.25 -6.70
N ASP A 20 17.12 18.45 -7.60
CA ASP A 20 16.36 17.89 -8.72
C ASP A 20 15.31 16.89 -8.27
N ARG A 21 15.62 16.04 -7.28
CA ARG A 21 14.63 15.17 -6.62
C ARG A 21 13.43 15.96 -6.07
N LEU A 22 13.70 17.06 -5.38
CA LEU A 22 12.65 17.88 -4.79
C LEU A 22 11.75 18.51 -5.86
N ARG A 23 12.31 18.88 -7.02
CA ARG A 23 11.58 19.50 -8.14
C ARG A 23 10.45 18.64 -8.69
N GLY A 24 10.68 17.32 -8.81
CA GLY A 24 9.63 16.39 -9.28
C GLY A 24 8.42 16.38 -8.36
N TYR A 25 8.64 16.32 -7.05
CA TYR A 25 7.56 16.34 -6.06
C TYR A 25 6.87 17.70 -5.95
N GLN A 26 7.63 18.80 -5.98
CA GLN A 26 7.07 20.15 -6.02
C GLN A 26 6.19 20.39 -7.25
N ALA A 27 6.64 19.91 -8.41
CA ALA A 27 5.85 19.98 -9.64
C ALA A 27 4.53 19.18 -9.53
N LEU A 28 4.53 18.00 -8.87
CA LEU A 28 3.30 17.27 -8.59
C LEU A 28 2.32 18.09 -7.73
N GLU A 29 2.82 18.72 -6.67
CA GLU A 29 2.00 19.56 -5.78
C GLU A 29 1.40 20.76 -6.53
N GLN A 30 2.17 21.34 -7.45
CA GLN A 30 1.76 22.43 -8.32
C GLN A 30 0.92 22.00 -9.52
N LYS A 31 0.69 20.67 -9.68
CA LYS A 31 0.01 20.06 -10.82
C LYS A 31 0.69 20.32 -12.17
N ASP A 32 1.97 20.68 -12.15
CA ASP A 32 2.80 20.70 -13.36
C ASP A 32 3.26 19.28 -13.68
N TYR A 33 2.34 18.52 -14.26
CA TYR A 33 2.56 17.12 -14.55
C TYR A 33 3.65 16.85 -15.58
N LYS A 34 3.93 17.81 -16.47
CA LYS A 34 5.00 17.69 -17.47
C LYS A 34 6.37 17.72 -16.80
N THR A 35 6.60 18.69 -15.94
CA THR A 35 7.82 18.82 -15.16
C THR A 35 7.96 17.67 -14.15
N ALA A 36 6.86 17.30 -13.48
CA ALA A 36 6.84 16.16 -12.57
C ALA A 36 7.24 14.86 -13.27
N LEU A 37 6.67 14.58 -14.45
CA LEU A 37 7.00 13.39 -15.24
C LEU A 37 8.49 13.33 -15.56
N TYR A 38 9.07 14.42 -15.99
CA TYR A 38 10.50 14.49 -16.36
C TYR A 38 11.40 14.09 -15.18
N TYR A 39 11.27 14.78 -14.03
CA TYR A 39 12.13 14.53 -12.88
C TYR A 39 11.84 13.18 -12.21
N LEU A 40 10.56 12.83 -12.02
CA LEU A 40 10.20 11.55 -11.38
C LEU A 40 10.56 10.34 -12.24
N SER A 41 10.51 10.46 -13.58
CA SER A 41 10.99 9.38 -14.47
C SER A 41 12.47 9.12 -14.30
N TYR A 42 13.26 10.19 -14.15
CA TYR A 42 14.70 10.06 -13.89
C TYR A 42 14.96 9.34 -12.57
N ASP A 43 14.35 9.81 -11.47
CA ASP A 43 14.52 9.21 -10.13
C ASP A 43 14.01 7.77 -10.05
N ALA A 44 12.88 7.48 -10.69
CA ALA A 44 12.29 6.14 -10.73
C ALA A 44 13.20 5.14 -11.47
N ASN A 45 13.83 5.58 -12.57
CA ASN A 45 14.81 4.77 -13.30
C ASN A 45 16.10 4.54 -12.48
N LEU A 46 16.44 5.44 -11.57
CA LEU A 46 17.52 5.25 -10.60
C LEU A 46 17.10 4.37 -9.41
N GLY A 47 15.86 3.89 -9.38
CA GLY A 47 15.37 2.97 -8.38
C GLY A 47 14.69 3.62 -7.16
N ASP A 48 14.40 4.92 -7.19
CA ASP A 48 13.66 5.56 -6.09
C ASP A 48 12.23 5.00 -6.00
N ASP A 49 11.91 4.34 -4.90
CA ASP A 49 10.63 3.67 -4.69
C ASP A 49 9.44 4.63 -4.64
N LYS A 50 9.65 5.84 -4.13
CA LYS A 50 8.60 6.86 -4.07
C LYS A 50 8.33 7.47 -5.45
N ALA A 51 9.39 7.72 -6.24
CA ALA A 51 9.24 8.18 -7.60
C ALA A 51 8.53 7.13 -8.47
N GLN A 52 8.89 5.85 -8.33
CA GLN A 52 8.22 4.73 -8.99
C GLN A 52 6.72 4.68 -8.63
N TYR A 53 6.37 4.79 -7.34
CA TYR A 53 4.98 4.86 -6.92
C TYR A 53 4.23 6.04 -7.57
N ASN A 54 4.83 7.23 -7.57
CA ASN A 54 4.20 8.41 -8.16
C ASN A 54 4.04 8.31 -9.67
N LEU A 55 5.01 7.73 -10.40
CA LEU A 55 4.83 7.40 -11.81
C LEU A 55 3.67 6.44 -12.03
N GLY A 56 3.56 5.41 -11.20
CA GLY A 56 2.42 4.51 -11.23
C GLY A 56 1.08 5.26 -11.08
N ILE A 57 1.00 6.24 -10.19
CA ILE A 57 -0.18 7.12 -10.05
C ILE A 57 -0.40 7.96 -11.31
N MET A 58 0.66 8.54 -11.89
CA MET A 58 0.55 9.38 -13.09
C MET A 58 0.00 8.58 -14.28
N TYR A 59 0.53 7.42 -14.56
CA TYR A 59 0.01 6.52 -15.60
C TYR A 59 -1.40 5.99 -15.28
N ASN A 60 -1.66 5.68 -14.00
CA ASN A 60 -2.98 5.18 -13.59
C ASN A 60 -4.10 6.21 -13.79
N LYS A 61 -3.81 7.50 -13.59
CA LYS A 61 -4.77 8.60 -13.67
C LYS A 61 -4.69 9.42 -14.96
N GLY A 62 -3.67 9.25 -15.78
CA GLY A 62 -3.42 10.06 -16.97
C GLY A 62 -2.92 11.48 -16.62
N LEU A 63 -2.03 11.60 -15.64
CA LEU A 63 -1.48 12.88 -15.22
C LEU A 63 -0.21 13.21 -16.01
N GLY A 64 -0.32 14.09 -16.99
CA GLY A 64 0.77 14.46 -17.91
C GLY A 64 1.14 13.39 -18.95
N VAL A 65 0.49 12.24 -18.91
CA VAL A 65 0.63 11.11 -19.84
C VAL A 65 -0.75 10.50 -20.12
N PRO A 66 -0.95 9.80 -21.23
CA PRO A 66 -2.17 8.99 -21.42
C PRO A 66 -2.32 7.94 -20.34
N VAL A 67 -3.57 7.58 -20.00
CA VAL A 67 -3.82 6.49 -19.05
C VAL A 67 -3.27 5.18 -19.60
N ASP A 68 -2.37 4.56 -18.85
CA ASP A 68 -1.87 3.22 -19.13
C ASP A 68 -1.82 2.40 -17.83
N LYS A 69 -2.74 1.43 -17.73
CA LYS A 69 -2.85 0.58 -16.53
C LYS A 69 -1.73 -0.46 -16.43
N ASN A 70 -1.18 -0.90 -17.56
CA ASN A 70 -0.06 -1.87 -17.58
C ASN A 70 1.22 -1.19 -17.11
N GLU A 71 1.48 0.02 -17.61
CA GLU A 71 2.62 0.82 -17.18
C GLU A 71 2.50 1.19 -15.69
N ALA A 72 1.31 1.62 -15.27
CA ALA A 72 1.03 1.90 -13.86
C ALA A 72 1.29 0.68 -12.96
N PHE A 73 0.82 -0.51 -13.37
CA PHE A 73 1.08 -1.75 -12.65
C PHE A 73 2.58 -2.02 -12.54
N SER A 74 3.34 -1.87 -13.63
CA SER A 74 4.77 -2.11 -13.66
C SER A 74 5.52 -1.23 -12.67
N TRP A 75 5.20 0.06 -12.63
CA TRP A 75 5.80 1.00 -11.68
C TRP A 75 5.39 0.71 -10.23
N PHE A 76 4.13 0.37 -9.96
CA PHE A 76 3.71 -0.06 -8.62
C PHE A 76 4.42 -1.33 -8.19
N PHE A 77 4.64 -2.28 -9.11
CA PHE A 77 5.33 -3.53 -8.81
C PHE A 77 6.80 -3.30 -8.42
N LEU A 78 7.53 -2.45 -9.17
CA LEU A 78 8.90 -2.08 -8.84
C LEU A 78 9.00 -1.43 -7.46
N SER A 79 8.15 -0.45 -7.19
CA SER A 79 8.08 0.25 -5.91
C SER A 79 7.73 -0.69 -4.75
N ALA A 80 6.74 -1.57 -4.94
CA ALA A 80 6.29 -2.51 -3.92
C ALA A 80 7.35 -3.56 -3.57
N ASN A 81 8.15 -3.99 -4.54
CA ASN A 81 9.28 -4.92 -4.31
C ASN A 81 10.35 -4.32 -3.40
N GLN A 82 10.44 -3.00 -3.34
CA GLN A 82 11.32 -2.27 -2.42
C GLN A 82 10.65 -2.04 -1.04
N GLY A 83 9.43 -2.52 -0.84
CA GLY A 83 8.72 -2.42 0.42
C GLY A 83 7.87 -1.15 0.58
N ASN A 84 7.64 -0.39 -0.49
CA ASN A 84 6.76 0.77 -0.44
C ASN A 84 5.33 0.35 -0.09
N VAL A 85 4.80 0.90 1.00
CA VAL A 85 3.49 0.53 1.56
C VAL A 85 2.34 0.95 0.65
N LEU A 86 2.42 2.15 0.09
CA LEU A 86 1.40 2.71 -0.79
C LEU A 86 1.37 1.97 -2.13
N ALA A 87 2.54 1.58 -2.64
CA ALA A 87 2.65 0.78 -3.86
C ALA A 87 2.05 -0.63 -3.66
N ASN A 88 2.28 -1.26 -2.51
CA ASN A 88 1.63 -2.52 -2.17
C ASN A 88 0.10 -2.38 -2.09
N TYR A 89 -0.40 -1.29 -1.51
CA TYR A 89 -1.83 -0.99 -1.52
C TYR A 89 -2.38 -0.82 -2.96
N ALA A 90 -1.66 -0.09 -3.82
CA ALA A 90 -2.03 0.08 -5.22
C ALA A 90 -2.03 -1.24 -6.00
N LEU A 91 -1.01 -2.10 -5.79
CA LEU A 91 -0.96 -3.46 -6.34
C LEU A 91 -2.14 -4.31 -5.87
N GLY A 92 -2.49 -4.23 -4.59
CA GLY A 92 -3.67 -4.91 -4.06
C GLY A 92 -4.92 -4.58 -4.87
N HIS A 93 -5.13 -3.31 -5.19
CA HIS A 93 -6.23 -2.87 -6.05
C HIS A 93 -6.09 -3.32 -7.50
N ALA A 94 -4.89 -3.28 -8.07
CA ALA A 94 -4.63 -3.75 -9.43
C ALA A 94 -5.00 -5.23 -9.57
N TYR A 95 -4.55 -6.08 -8.65
CA TYR A 95 -4.91 -7.50 -8.62
C TYR A 95 -6.39 -7.75 -8.31
N LEU A 96 -7.01 -6.96 -7.42
CA LEU A 96 -8.41 -7.12 -7.04
C LEU A 96 -9.35 -6.82 -8.22
N LYS A 97 -9.02 -5.79 -9.00
CA LYS A 97 -9.85 -5.32 -10.12
C LYS A 97 -9.43 -5.89 -11.47
N GLY A 98 -8.21 -6.41 -11.61
CA GLY A 98 -7.65 -6.78 -12.90
C GLY A 98 -7.23 -5.56 -13.72
N SER A 99 -6.64 -4.54 -13.06
CA SER A 99 -6.24 -3.29 -13.70
C SER A 99 -4.77 -3.34 -14.08
N GLY A 100 -4.48 -3.42 -15.37
CA GLY A 100 -3.12 -3.59 -15.90
C GLY A 100 -2.51 -4.98 -15.69
N ILE A 101 -3.28 -5.91 -15.15
CA ILE A 101 -2.89 -7.32 -14.89
C ILE A 101 -4.16 -8.16 -14.74
N ASN A 102 -4.05 -9.47 -14.92
CA ASN A 102 -5.16 -10.37 -14.67
C ASN A 102 -5.56 -10.35 -13.19
N LYS A 103 -6.89 -10.37 -12.95
CA LYS A 103 -7.44 -10.42 -11.59
C LYS A 103 -6.90 -11.62 -10.81
N ASN A 104 -6.42 -11.37 -9.59
CA ASN A 104 -5.89 -12.39 -8.70
C ASN A 104 -6.14 -12.04 -7.24
N TYR A 105 -7.17 -12.62 -6.64
CA TYR A 105 -7.54 -12.35 -5.25
C TYR A 105 -6.46 -12.77 -4.24
N LYS A 106 -5.69 -13.85 -4.51
CA LYS A 106 -4.60 -14.28 -3.61
C LYS A 106 -3.47 -13.26 -3.57
N LEU A 107 -3.07 -12.74 -4.74
CA LEU A 107 -2.05 -11.69 -4.80
C LEU A 107 -2.58 -10.36 -4.23
N ALA A 108 -3.85 -10.03 -4.46
CA ALA A 108 -4.49 -8.88 -3.83
C ALA A 108 -4.44 -8.97 -2.29
N LEU A 109 -4.83 -10.13 -1.73
CA LEU A 109 -4.79 -10.39 -0.29
C LEU A 109 -3.37 -10.21 0.28
N LYS A 110 -2.36 -10.79 -0.39
CA LYS A 110 -0.94 -10.65 0.00
C LYS A 110 -0.50 -9.20 0.03
N SER A 111 -0.83 -8.43 -1.00
CA SER A 111 -0.45 -7.02 -1.13
C SER A 111 -1.14 -6.14 -0.07
N PHE A 112 -2.45 -6.31 0.14
CA PHE A 112 -3.16 -5.58 1.20
C PHE A 112 -2.67 -5.98 2.59
N LYS A 113 -2.36 -7.26 2.83
CA LYS A 113 -1.79 -7.71 4.09
C LYS A 113 -0.45 -7.05 4.37
N PHE A 114 0.45 -6.96 3.37
CA PHE A 114 1.71 -6.26 3.51
C PHE A 114 1.53 -4.81 3.98
N SER A 115 0.59 -4.08 3.35
CA SER A 115 0.29 -2.68 3.69
C SER A 115 -0.39 -2.56 5.06
N ALA A 116 -1.35 -3.43 5.37
CA ALA A 116 -2.09 -3.41 6.64
C ALA A 116 -1.19 -3.65 7.86
N LEU A 117 -0.17 -4.52 7.71
CA LEU A 117 0.83 -4.80 8.74
C LEU A 117 1.79 -3.63 8.98
N ARG A 118 1.79 -2.64 8.08
CA ARG A 118 2.56 -1.38 8.18
C ARG A 118 1.64 -0.17 8.38
N ASP A 119 0.56 -0.42 9.11
CA ASP A 119 -0.38 0.59 9.57
C ASP A 119 -1.12 1.36 8.46
N HIS A 120 -1.24 0.77 7.24
CA HIS A 120 -2.07 1.36 6.19
C HIS A 120 -3.55 1.13 6.50
N PRO A 121 -4.32 2.18 6.85
CA PRO A 121 -5.62 2.00 7.50
C PRO A 121 -6.66 1.37 6.58
N THR A 122 -6.76 1.85 5.34
CA THR A 122 -7.72 1.35 4.34
C THR A 122 -7.45 -0.11 3.98
N SER A 123 -6.18 -0.56 4.02
CA SER A 123 -5.84 -1.97 3.76
C SER A 123 -6.42 -2.90 4.82
N ARG A 124 -6.50 -2.46 6.08
CA ARG A 124 -7.16 -3.23 7.16
C ARG A 124 -8.65 -3.41 6.88
N LEU A 125 -9.33 -2.34 6.46
CA LEU A 125 -10.75 -2.42 6.09
C LEU A 125 -10.96 -3.40 4.92
N ILE A 126 -10.14 -3.31 3.88
CA ILE A 126 -10.24 -4.18 2.70
C ILE A 126 -9.97 -5.64 3.07
N LEU A 127 -8.98 -5.93 3.93
CA LEU A 127 -8.74 -7.29 4.41
C LEU A 127 -9.97 -7.88 5.12
N GLY A 128 -10.61 -7.10 5.98
CA GLY A 128 -11.87 -7.51 6.60
C GLY A 128 -12.92 -7.88 5.56
N ASN A 129 -13.08 -7.07 4.52
CA ASN A 129 -14.00 -7.36 3.41
C ASN A 129 -13.60 -8.62 2.65
N MET A 130 -12.30 -8.86 2.41
CA MET A 130 -11.80 -10.04 1.70
C MET A 130 -12.05 -11.33 2.51
N TYR A 131 -11.84 -11.33 3.83
CA TYR A 131 -12.17 -12.45 4.70
C TYR A 131 -13.68 -12.69 4.80
N PHE A 132 -14.48 -11.63 4.84
CA PHE A 132 -15.95 -11.72 4.86
C PHE A 132 -16.50 -12.34 3.58
N GLN A 133 -15.95 -11.98 2.42
CA GLN A 133 -16.41 -12.41 1.09
C GLN A 133 -15.72 -13.69 0.58
N GLY A 134 -14.66 -14.16 1.24
CA GLY A 134 -13.87 -15.30 0.76
C GLY A 134 -13.04 -14.98 -0.48
N GLN A 135 -12.59 -13.75 -0.64
CA GLN A 135 -11.80 -13.33 -1.80
C GLN A 135 -10.31 -13.69 -1.61
N GLY A 136 -9.86 -14.74 -2.29
CA GLY A 136 -8.49 -15.26 -2.22
C GLY A 136 -8.17 -16.04 -0.96
N VAL A 137 -9.14 -16.22 -0.07
CA VAL A 137 -9.06 -16.92 1.21
C VAL A 137 -10.44 -17.53 1.53
N LYS A 138 -10.49 -18.51 2.42
CA LYS A 138 -11.76 -19.01 2.94
C LYS A 138 -12.50 -17.93 3.74
N VAL A 139 -13.82 -17.90 3.64
CA VAL A 139 -14.67 -17.04 4.49
C VAL A 139 -14.33 -17.28 5.95
N SER A 140 -14.11 -16.20 6.69
CA SER A 140 -13.85 -16.26 8.13
C SER A 140 -14.38 -14.98 8.79
N TYR A 141 -15.51 -15.11 9.47
CA TYR A 141 -16.12 -14.01 10.22
C TYR A 141 -15.22 -13.53 11.38
N PRO A 142 -14.57 -14.41 12.17
CA PRO A 142 -13.63 -13.98 13.20
C PRO A 142 -12.48 -13.13 12.66
N LYS A 143 -11.88 -13.53 11.50
CA LYS A 143 -10.80 -12.76 10.88
C LYS A 143 -11.29 -11.45 10.26
N ALA A 144 -12.50 -11.45 9.67
CA ALA A 144 -13.11 -10.21 9.16
C ALA A 144 -13.36 -9.22 10.31
N PHE A 145 -13.92 -9.69 11.42
CA PHE A 145 -14.12 -8.91 12.64
C PHE A 145 -12.80 -8.32 13.16
N LEU A 146 -11.76 -9.13 13.28
CA LEU A 146 -10.42 -8.67 13.68
C LEU A 146 -9.94 -7.49 12.83
N TRP A 147 -9.90 -7.66 11.50
CA TRP A 147 -9.36 -6.65 10.61
C TRP A 147 -10.19 -5.36 10.61
N TRP A 148 -11.52 -5.45 10.73
CA TRP A 148 -12.37 -4.28 10.86
C TRP A 148 -12.21 -3.60 12.21
N ARG A 149 -11.99 -4.34 13.32
CA ARG A 149 -11.66 -3.73 14.63
C ARG A 149 -10.34 -2.95 14.54
N LEU A 150 -9.30 -3.54 13.94
CA LEU A 150 -8.01 -2.85 13.71
C LEU A 150 -8.12 -1.63 12.77
N ALA A 151 -9.10 -1.61 11.88
CA ALA A 151 -9.40 -0.45 11.03
C ALA A 151 -10.19 0.63 11.81
N GLU A 152 -11.12 0.22 12.69
CA GLU A 152 -11.89 1.12 13.56
C GLU A 152 -10.98 1.88 14.52
N ASP A 153 -9.96 1.22 15.08
CA ASP A 153 -8.96 1.86 15.95
C ASP A 153 -8.19 3.01 15.25
N LEU A 154 -8.15 2.97 13.92
CA LEU A 154 -7.59 4.04 13.08
C LEU A 154 -8.67 4.99 12.54
N ASN A 155 -9.87 4.97 13.08
CA ASN A 155 -11.03 5.81 12.71
C ASN A 155 -11.43 5.70 11.23
N ILE A 156 -11.26 4.49 10.61
CA ILE A 156 -11.67 4.28 9.23
C ILE A 156 -13.19 4.19 9.14
N GLU A 157 -13.77 5.09 8.34
CA GLU A 157 -15.20 5.10 8.05
C GLU A 157 -15.65 3.75 7.46
N GLY A 158 -16.83 3.28 7.85
CA GLY A 158 -17.38 2.00 7.41
C GLY A 158 -16.93 0.80 8.25
N ALA A 159 -15.82 0.87 8.98
CA ALA A 159 -15.37 -0.25 9.81
C ALA A 159 -16.40 -0.62 10.90
N ARG A 160 -16.93 0.38 11.60
CA ARG A 160 -17.95 0.19 12.64
C ARG A 160 -19.26 -0.40 12.10
N GLN A 161 -19.71 0.07 10.93
CA GLN A 161 -20.89 -0.48 10.27
C GLN A 161 -20.71 -1.96 9.92
N ASN A 162 -19.54 -2.32 9.38
CA ASN A 162 -19.20 -3.70 9.06
C ASN A 162 -19.14 -4.58 10.31
N ILE A 163 -18.56 -4.09 11.40
CA ILE A 163 -18.53 -4.79 12.70
C ILE A 163 -19.95 -5.04 13.22
N ASN A 164 -20.83 -4.05 13.18
CA ASN A 164 -22.20 -4.22 13.63
C ASN A 164 -22.95 -5.24 12.77
N MET A 165 -22.82 -5.14 11.44
CA MET A 165 -23.43 -6.09 10.51
C MET A 165 -22.96 -7.52 10.75
N ILE A 166 -21.65 -7.75 10.98
CA ILE A 166 -21.14 -9.11 11.12
C ILE A 166 -21.52 -9.73 12.47
N LYS A 167 -21.65 -8.93 13.54
CA LYS A 167 -22.09 -9.42 14.85
C LYS A 167 -23.44 -10.10 14.80
N GLU A 168 -24.34 -9.64 13.94
CA GLU A 168 -25.67 -10.25 13.76
C GLU A 168 -25.61 -11.61 13.03
N LYS A 169 -24.51 -11.88 12.32
CA LYS A 169 -24.28 -13.12 11.55
C LYS A 169 -23.41 -14.14 12.28
N MET A 170 -22.63 -13.70 13.26
CA MET A 170 -21.69 -14.55 14.01
C MET A 170 -22.41 -15.35 15.09
N SER A 171 -22.06 -16.61 15.22
CA SER A 171 -22.31 -17.36 16.44
C SER A 171 -21.53 -16.76 17.62
N LYS A 172 -21.92 -17.11 18.84
CA LYS A 172 -21.20 -16.70 20.06
C LYS A 172 -19.72 -17.14 19.99
N ASN A 173 -19.46 -18.36 19.56
CA ASN A 173 -18.10 -18.91 19.47
C ASN A 173 -17.24 -18.12 18.48
N GLU A 174 -17.77 -17.78 17.30
CA GLU A 174 -17.06 -16.97 16.30
C GLU A 174 -16.77 -15.56 16.81
N TYR A 175 -17.71 -14.96 17.55
CA TYR A 175 -17.51 -13.66 18.17
C TYR A 175 -16.40 -13.70 19.23
N ASP A 176 -16.42 -14.70 20.11
CA ASP A 176 -15.42 -14.90 21.15
C ASP A 176 -14.03 -15.14 20.53
N GLU A 177 -13.95 -15.94 19.46
CA GLU A 177 -12.73 -16.14 18.67
C GLU A 177 -12.22 -14.82 18.07
N GLY A 178 -13.08 -14.07 17.38
CA GLY A 178 -12.71 -12.79 16.74
C GLY A 178 -12.20 -11.76 17.77
N TYR A 179 -12.85 -11.72 18.93
CA TYR A 179 -12.44 -10.86 20.03
C TYR A 179 -11.11 -11.30 20.66
N ALA A 180 -10.89 -12.60 20.81
CA ALA A 180 -9.63 -13.15 21.29
C ALA A 180 -8.46 -12.85 20.33
N LEU A 181 -8.68 -12.97 19.00
CA LEU A 181 -7.72 -12.57 17.98
C LEU A 181 -7.35 -11.08 18.11
N TYR A 182 -8.36 -10.22 18.20
CA TYR A 182 -8.14 -8.78 18.36
C TYR A 182 -7.41 -8.46 19.66
N SER A 183 -7.83 -9.00 20.80
CA SER A 183 -7.19 -8.80 22.10
C SER A 183 -5.72 -9.26 22.10
N ASN A 184 -5.42 -10.36 21.42
CA ASN A 184 -4.05 -10.82 21.25
C ASN A 184 -3.21 -9.83 20.43
N CYS A 185 -3.79 -9.23 19.37
CA CYS A 185 -3.10 -8.22 18.58
C CYS A 185 -2.82 -6.93 19.36
N MET A 186 -3.72 -6.54 20.25
CA MET A 186 -3.52 -5.37 21.12
C MET A 186 -2.41 -5.58 22.17
N LYS A 187 -2.16 -6.82 22.57
CA LYS A 187 -1.08 -7.17 23.54
C LYS A 187 0.28 -7.40 22.88
N ASN A 188 0.31 -7.62 21.58
CA ASN A 188 1.49 -7.96 20.80
C ASN A 188 1.68 -6.97 19.64
N THR A 189 2.82 -7.05 18.94
CA THR A 189 2.92 -6.35 17.67
C THR A 189 1.94 -6.97 16.67
N LEU A 190 1.37 -6.15 15.81
CA LEU A 190 0.42 -6.61 14.78
C LEU A 190 1.02 -7.73 13.92
N TYR A 191 2.30 -7.62 13.58
CA TYR A 191 3.03 -8.65 12.85
C TYR A 191 3.02 -10.00 13.57
N ASN A 192 3.34 -10.02 14.87
CA ASN A 192 3.41 -11.26 15.66
C ASN A 192 2.05 -11.90 15.89
N CYS A 193 1.00 -11.09 16.08
CA CYS A 193 -0.34 -11.62 16.25
C CYS A 193 -0.89 -12.24 14.96
N THR A 194 -0.64 -11.61 13.80
CA THR A 194 -1.16 -12.10 12.53
C THR A 194 -0.38 -13.28 11.98
N LYS A 195 0.89 -13.48 12.37
CA LYS A 195 1.66 -14.66 12.01
C LYS A 195 1.00 -15.96 12.49
N LYS A 196 0.37 -15.94 13.67
CA LYS A 196 -0.40 -17.07 14.20
C LYS A 196 -1.76 -17.29 13.54
N ILE A 197 -2.29 -16.25 12.87
CA ILE A 197 -3.61 -16.29 12.22
C ILE A 197 -3.50 -16.92 10.84
N ASP A 198 -2.36 -16.80 10.19
CA ASP A 198 -2.09 -17.23 8.83
C ASP A 198 -1.00 -18.32 8.81
N ASP A 199 -1.24 -19.43 9.48
CA ASP A 199 -0.56 -20.69 9.15
C ASP A 199 -1.06 -21.15 7.76
N PHE A 200 -0.48 -20.48 6.71
CA PHE A 200 -0.65 -20.83 5.31
C PHE A 200 0.70 -20.76 4.58
#